data_b2a691aad918f02b8b8447b6b92e27f0
#
_entry.id   b2a691aad918f02b8b8447b6b92e27f0
#
_cell.length_a   1.000
_cell.length_b   1.000
_cell.length_c   1.000
_cell.angle_alpha   90.00
_cell.angle_beta   90.00
_cell.angle_gamma   90.00
#
_symmetry.space_group_name_H-M   'P 1'
#
loop_
_entity.id
_entity.type
_entity.pdbx_description
1 polymer ?
#
loop_
_entity_poly.entity_id
_entity_poly.type
_entity_poly.pdbx_seq_one_letter_code
_entity_poly.pdbx_strand_id
1 'polypeptide(L)' 'MTECPECAGTVQKKDMIEGEIFACPECGMELEVTALEPFEVAKAPTEQEDWGE' A
#
# COMPACT_ATOMS: atom_id res chain seq x y z
N MET A 1 -4.10 -12.24 1.26
CA MET A 1 -4.38 -11.21 0.26
C MET A 1 -5.30 -10.15 0.83
N THR A 2 -5.28 -8.99 0.25
CA THR A 2 -6.07 -7.89 0.74
C THR A 2 -6.57 -7.10 -0.44
N GLU A 3 -7.24 -5.99 -0.18
CA GLU A 3 -7.79 -5.17 -1.23
C GLU A 3 -7.17 -3.79 -1.21
N CYS A 4 -7.00 -3.24 -2.39
CA CYS A 4 -6.47 -1.89 -2.51
C CYS A 4 -7.49 -0.90 -1.96
N PRO A 5 -7.06 0.06 -1.14
CA PRO A 5 -8.01 1.02 -0.56
C PRO A 5 -8.54 2.02 -1.59
N GLU A 6 -7.93 2.07 -2.77
CA GLU A 6 -8.40 3.02 -3.78
C GLU A 6 -9.30 2.37 -4.80
N CYS A 7 -8.84 1.31 -5.44
CA CYS A 7 -9.63 0.69 -6.49
C CYS A 7 -10.31 -0.59 -6.04
N ALA A 8 -10.05 -1.04 -4.83
CA ALA A 8 -10.62 -2.26 -4.29
C ALA A 8 -10.22 -3.50 -5.08
N GLY A 9 -9.16 -3.39 -5.85
CA GLY A 9 -8.65 -4.56 -6.56
C GLY A 9 -7.93 -5.48 -5.61
N THR A 10 -7.82 -6.74 -5.98
CA THR A 10 -7.17 -7.71 -5.13
C THR A 10 -5.66 -7.52 -5.16
N VAL A 11 -5.07 -7.45 -3.99
CA VAL A 11 -3.62 -7.34 -3.85
C VAL A 11 -3.13 -8.58 -3.16
N GLN A 12 -2.15 -9.25 -3.76
CA GLN A 12 -1.64 -10.48 -3.20
C GLN A 12 -0.31 -10.26 -2.53
N LYS A 13 -0.07 -11.00 -1.47
CA LYS A 13 1.18 -10.92 -0.76
C LYS A 13 2.30 -11.46 -1.63
N LYS A 14 3.41 -10.75 -1.69
CA LYS A 14 4.56 -11.19 -2.44
C LYS A 14 5.76 -11.16 -1.52
N ASP A 15 6.94 -11.12 -2.10
CA ASP A 15 8.15 -11.04 -1.28
C ASP A 15 8.29 -9.64 -0.74
N MET A 16 7.42 -9.28 0.17
CA MET A 16 7.43 -7.94 0.74
C MET A 16 7.63 -8.01 2.23
N ILE A 17 8.05 -6.92 2.80
CA ILE A 17 8.19 -6.81 4.24
C ILE A 17 7.27 -5.73 4.74
N GLU A 18 7.05 -5.74 6.03
CA GLU A 18 6.20 -4.73 6.65
C GLU A 18 6.85 -3.37 6.45
N GLY A 19 6.07 -2.41 5.99
CA GLY A 19 6.59 -1.08 5.74
C GLY A 19 7.05 -0.87 4.30
N GLU A 20 6.97 -1.89 3.46
CA GLU A 20 7.43 -1.75 2.10
C GLU A 20 6.41 -1.00 1.25
N ILE A 21 6.88 -0.17 0.33
CA ILE A 21 6.01 0.59 -0.55
C ILE A 21 6.00 -0.08 -1.92
N PHE A 22 4.82 -0.25 -2.48
CA PHE A 22 4.70 -0.83 -3.80
C PHE A 22 3.52 -0.18 -4.52
N ALA A 23 3.46 -0.36 -5.82
CA ALA A 23 2.39 0.22 -6.60
C ALA A 23 1.30 -0.82 -6.83
N CYS A 24 0.06 -0.39 -6.70
CA CYS A 24 -1.07 -1.27 -6.95
C CYS A 24 -1.08 -1.66 -8.42
N PRO A 25 -1.21 -2.96 -8.72
CA PRO A 25 -1.21 -3.38 -10.11
C PRO A 25 -2.49 -3.01 -10.85
N GLU A 26 -3.50 -2.57 -10.12
CA GLU A 26 -4.76 -2.22 -10.78
C GLU A 26 -4.84 -0.72 -11.05
N CYS A 27 -4.65 0.10 -10.03
CA CYS A 27 -4.80 1.53 -10.22
C CYS A 27 -3.47 2.26 -10.23
N GLY A 28 -2.39 1.62 -9.87
CA GLY A 28 -1.09 2.26 -9.84
C GLY A 28 -0.82 3.13 -8.63
N MET A 29 -1.73 3.10 -7.66
CA MET A 29 -1.55 3.90 -6.48
C MET A 29 -0.45 3.32 -5.61
N GLU A 30 0.34 4.16 -4.99
CA GLU A 30 1.37 3.68 -4.10
C GLU A 30 0.75 3.23 -2.80
N LEU A 31 1.10 2.04 -2.37
CA LEU A 31 0.57 1.45 -1.16
C LEU A 31 1.71 1.02 -0.26
N GLU A 32 1.41 0.94 1.02
CA GLU A 32 2.39 0.53 2.00
C GLU A 32 1.88 -0.72 2.71
N VAL A 33 2.76 -1.68 2.89
CA VAL A 33 2.40 -2.89 3.61
C VAL A 33 2.36 -2.55 5.09
N THR A 34 1.17 -2.63 5.68
CA THR A 34 1.03 -2.31 7.09
C THR A 34 1.12 -3.53 7.97
N ALA A 35 0.85 -4.69 7.43
CA ALA A 35 0.93 -5.94 8.19
C ALA A 35 1.12 -7.08 7.23
N LEU A 36 1.73 -8.15 7.71
CA LEU A 36 1.94 -9.32 6.87
C LEU A 36 1.05 -10.47 7.27
N GLU A 37 0.62 -10.49 8.49
CA GLU A 37 -0.18 -11.58 8.94
C GLU A 37 -1.22 -11.13 9.94
N PRO A 38 -2.41 -10.80 9.46
CA PRO A 38 -2.84 -10.94 8.07
C PRO A 38 -2.21 -9.88 7.17
N PHE A 39 -2.14 -10.19 5.90
CA PHE A 39 -1.56 -9.26 4.96
C PHE A 39 -2.49 -8.07 4.76
N GLU A 40 -2.02 -6.89 5.05
CA GLU A 40 -2.81 -5.69 4.92
C GLU A 40 -1.97 -4.57 4.36
N VAL A 41 -2.59 -3.70 3.60
CA VAL A 41 -1.90 -2.57 3.01
C VAL A 41 -2.75 -1.32 3.23
N ALA A 42 -2.11 -0.17 3.12
CA ALA A 42 -2.80 1.10 3.24
C ALA A 42 -2.19 2.05 2.24
N LYS A 43 -2.83 3.20 2.08
CA LYS A 43 -2.31 4.19 1.18
C LYS A 43 -0.96 4.66 1.67
N ALA A 44 0.03 4.64 0.81
CA ALA A 44 1.37 5.05 1.21
C ALA A 44 1.37 6.54 1.53
N PRO A 45 2.19 6.97 2.49
CA PRO A 45 2.24 8.38 2.80
C PRO A 45 2.90 9.14 1.67
N THR A 46 2.41 10.35 1.43
CA THR A 46 3.03 11.19 0.43
C THR A 46 3.81 12.23 1.16
N GLU A 47 4.95 12.60 0.59
CA GLU A 47 5.75 13.52 1.26
C GLU A 47 5.49 14.88 0.91
N GLN A 48 4.75 15.16 -0.10
CA GLN A 48 4.57 16.51 -0.44
C GLN A 48 3.68 17.19 0.51
N GLU A 49 3.04 16.52 1.38
CA GLU A 49 2.26 17.21 2.21
C GLU A 49 2.96 17.77 3.31
N ASP A 50 3.78 17.92 3.42
CA ASP A 50 4.33 18.57 4.45
C ASP A 50 4.59 19.84 4.50
N TRP A 51 4.43 20.21 4.50
CA TRP A 51 4.66 21.20 4.50
C TRP A 51 4.60 21.93 5.30
N GLY A 52 4.53 22.04 5.54
CA GLY A 52 4.40 22.60 6.14
C GLY A 52 4.69 23.28 6.83
N GLU A 53 4.97 23.40 7.08
CA GLU A 53 5.22 23.77 7.58
C GLU A 53 5.51 24.00 7.92
#